data_674fa8734ab02436c97c200636e1470a
#
_entry.id   674fa8734ab02436c97c200636e1470a
#
_cell.length_a   1.000
_cell.length_b   1.000
_cell.length_c   1.000
_cell.angle_alpha   90.00
_cell.angle_beta   90.00
_cell.angle_gamma   90.00
#
_symmetry.space_group_name_H-M   'P 1'
#
loop_
_entity.id
_entity.type
_entity.pdbx_description
1 polymer ?
#
loop_
_entity_poly.entity_id
_entity_poly.type
_entity_poly.pdbx_seq_one_letter_code
_entity_poly.pdbx_strand_id
1 'polypeptide(L)'
;TAANSSSLNDGAAAVVVMSKEKAEELGVTPKMKIEGYAIAGFDAELMGYSPKFSSEKLANKLGVDLKSIDMFEINEAFASQAYAVSRDLGLDPEKVNIYGGGISIGHPIGATGAMLTVKVMYELMRTDKKDAMISMCIGGGQGISMYFTKCE
;
A
#
# COMPACT_ATOMS: atom_id res chain seq x y z
N THR A 1 7.41 6.14 20.75
CA THR A 1 7.31 5.20 21.89
C THR A 1 6.78 3.85 21.41
N ALA A 2 6.93 2.81 22.22
CA ALA A 2 6.40 1.48 21.92
C ALA A 2 4.86 1.47 21.73
N ALA A 3 4.15 2.45 22.30
CA ALA A 3 2.69 2.55 22.19
C ALA A 3 2.18 3.12 20.85
N ASN A 4 3.04 3.79 20.10
CA ASN A 4 2.67 4.46 18.84
C ASN A 4 3.65 4.19 17.68
N SER A 5 4.34 3.08 17.77
CA SER A 5 5.25 2.57 16.74
C SER A 5 4.93 1.12 16.45
N SER A 6 5.20 0.68 15.23
CA SER A 6 5.14 -0.74 14.91
C SER A 6 6.15 -1.54 15.71
N SER A 7 5.83 -2.77 16.05
CA SER A 7 6.75 -3.68 16.70
C SER A 7 7.70 -4.34 15.69
N LEU A 8 8.82 -4.88 16.22
CA LEU A 8 9.71 -5.77 15.44
C LEU A 8 9.04 -7.13 15.35
N ASN A 9 8.88 -7.64 14.13
CA ASN A 9 8.13 -8.87 13.90
C ASN A 9 8.84 -9.76 12.88
N ASP A 10 8.65 -11.06 13.06
CA ASP A 10 8.86 -12.03 12.01
C ASP A 10 7.59 -12.11 11.13
N GLY A 11 7.78 -12.35 9.86
CA GLY A 11 6.66 -12.50 8.93
C GLY A 11 7.12 -12.88 7.54
N ALA A 12 6.23 -13.51 6.80
CA ALA A 12 6.44 -13.87 5.41
C ALA A 12 5.14 -13.74 4.62
N ALA A 13 5.25 -13.38 3.35
CA ALA A 13 4.15 -13.42 2.40
C ALA A 13 4.71 -13.73 1.02
N ALA A 14 3.90 -14.35 0.18
CA ALA A 14 4.25 -14.67 -1.20
C ALA A 14 3.12 -14.24 -2.14
N VAL A 15 3.49 -13.66 -3.26
CA VAL A 15 2.59 -13.34 -4.37
C VAL A 15 3.16 -13.91 -5.66
N VAL A 16 2.29 -14.42 -6.52
CA VAL A 16 2.67 -14.84 -7.86
C VAL A 16 2.31 -13.71 -8.83
N VAL A 17 3.29 -13.21 -9.53
CA VAL A 17 3.14 -12.13 -10.52
C VAL A 17 3.49 -12.68 -11.89
N MET A 18 2.65 -12.39 -12.87
CA MET A 18 2.88 -12.77 -14.26
C MET A 18 2.25 -11.76 -15.22
N SER A 19 2.59 -11.82 -16.49
CA SER A 19 1.89 -11.04 -17.51
C SER A 19 0.49 -11.61 -17.76
N LYS A 20 -0.38 -10.77 -18.35
CA LYS A 20 -1.73 -11.19 -18.73
C LYS A 20 -1.68 -12.37 -19.70
N GLU A 21 -0.81 -12.31 -20.67
CA GLU A 21 -0.63 -13.36 -21.69
C GLU A 21 -0.22 -14.68 -21.03
N LYS A 22 0.64 -14.62 -20.02
CA LYS A 22 1.07 -15.84 -19.29
C LYS A 22 -0.06 -16.41 -18.43
N ALA A 23 -0.87 -15.58 -17.83
CA ALA A 23 -2.06 -16.02 -17.10
C ALA A 23 -3.05 -16.74 -18.02
N GLU A 24 -3.31 -16.19 -19.21
CA GLU A 24 -4.16 -16.79 -20.23
C GLU A 24 -3.59 -18.13 -20.73
N GLU A 25 -2.29 -18.19 -21.03
CA GLU A 25 -1.60 -19.43 -21.43
C GLU A 25 -1.75 -20.56 -20.38
N LEU A 26 -1.66 -20.18 -19.10
CA LEU A 26 -1.75 -21.15 -17.99
C LEU A 26 -3.19 -21.42 -17.54
N GLY A 27 -4.18 -20.75 -18.10
CA GLY A 27 -5.58 -20.87 -17.65
C GLY A 27 -5.81 -20.37 -16.23
N VAL A 28 -4.98 -19.43 -15.75
CA VAL A 28 -5.08 -18.85 -14.41
C VAL A 28 -5.89 -17.57 -14.45
N THR A 29 -6.86 -17.41 -13.55
CA THR A 29 -7.60 -16.16 -13.38
C THR A 29 -6.88 -15.27 -12.39
N PRO A 30 -6.30 -14.13 -12.83
CA PRO A 30 -5.69 -13.15 -11.95
C PRO A 30 -6.71 -12.59 -10.96
N LYS A 31 -6.28 -12.26 -9.75
CA LYS A 31 -7.15 -11.66 -8.73
C LYS A 31 -7.10 -10.13 -8.76
N MET A 32 -5.93 -9.60 -9.06
CA MET A 32 -5.68 -8.16 -9.19
C MET A 32 -4.78 -7.88 -10.37
N LYS A 33 -4.88 -6.68 -10.89
CA LYS A 33 -3.96 -6.09 -11.85
C LYS A 33 -3.13 -5.00 -11.18
N ILE A 34 -1.83 -5.00 -11.42
CA ILE A 34 -0.95 -3.88 -11.06
C ILE A 34 -1.10 -2.82 -12.14
N GLU A 35 -1.71 -1.68 -11.81
CA GLU A 35 -1.87 -0.57 -12.75
C GLU A 35 -0.59 0.28 -12.83
N GLY A 36 0.15 0.34 -11.75
CA GLY A 36 1.43 1.03 -11.72
C GLY A 36 2.02 1.17 -10.35
N TYR A 37 3.22 1.71 -10.31
CA TYR A 37 3.91 2.09 -9.09
C TYR A 37 4.71 3.37 -9.31
N ALA A 38 5.06 4.04 -8.21
CA ALA A 38 5.97 5.16 -8.18
C ALA A 38 6.83 5.15 -6.93
N ILE A 39 8.06 5.62 -7.10
CA ILE A 39 8.99 5.87 -6.00
C ILE A 39 9.23 7.37 -5.96
N ALA A 40 9.30 7.93 -4.76
CA ALA A 40 9.66 9.32 -4.52
C ALA A 40 10.66 9.40 -3.38
N GLY A 41 11.54 10.39 -3.44
CA GLY A 41 12.44 10.76 -2.36
C GLY A 41 11.94 12.00 -1.63
N PHE A 42 12.29 12.11 -0.36
CA PHE A 42 12.07 13.27 0.47
C PHE A 42 13.22 13.42 1.48
N ASP A 43 13.16 14.40 2.33
CA ASP A 43 14.14 14.64 3.36
C ASP A 43 14.32 13.40 4.25
N ALA A 44 15.54 12.93 4.39
CA ALA A 44 15.88 11.73 5.16
C ALA A 44 15.54 11.88 6.66
N GLU A 45 15.55 13.10 7.20
CA GLU A 45 15.14 13.39 8.59
C GLU A 45 13.63 13.15 8.79
N LEU A 46 12.84 13.27 7.72
CA LEU A 46 11.40 13.00 7.69
C LEU A 46 11.07 11.74 6.90
N MET A 47 11.90 10.73 7.00
CA MET A 47 11.86 9.50 6.19
C MET A 47 10.47 8.84 6.10
N GLY A 48 9.69 8.87 7.17
CA GLY A 48 8.36 8.26 7.22
C GLY A 48 7.30 9.00 6.41
N TYR A 49 7.56 10.24 6.00
CA TYR A 49 6.60 11.06 5.27
C TYR A 49 6.63 10.85 3.74
N SER A 50 7.66 10.19 3.24
CA SER A 50 7.86 9.94 1.81
C SER A 50 6.71 9.21 1.08
N PRO A 51 5.86 8.36 1.73
CA PRO A 51 4.67 7.78 1.10
C PRO A 51 3.69 8.81 0.53
N LYS A 52 3.62 10.02 1.12
CA LYS A 52 2.81 11.11 0.56
C LYS A 52 3.23 11.42 -0.87
N PHE A 53 4.50 11.65 -1.09
CA PHE A 53 5.02 12.03 -2.41
C PHE A 53 4.97 10.90 -3.43
N SER A 54 5.20 9.66 -3.00
CA SER A 54 5.08 8.51 -3.91
C SER A 54 3.62 8.28 -4.32
N SER A 55 2.65 8.48 -3.43
CA SER A 55 1.22 8.35 -3.74
C SER A 55 0.74 9.46 -4.69
N GLU A 56 1.10 10.71 -4.44
CA GLU A 56 0.80 11.83 -5.35
C GLU A 56 1.43 11.62 -6.73
N LYS A 57 2.70 11.21 -6.77
CA LYS A 57 3.40 10.94 -8.03
C LYS A 57 2.73 9.81 -8.81
N LEU A 58 2.28 8.76 -8.13
CA LEU A 58 1.59 7.64 -8.76
C LEU A 58 0.21 8.07 -9.29
N ALA A 59 -0.57 8.75 -8.46
CA ALA A 59 -1.88 9.27 -8.85
C ALA A 59 -1.79 10.18 -10.08
N ASN A 60 -0.85 11.13 -10.07
CA ASN A 60 -0.60 12.00 -11.23
C ASN A 60 -0.16 11.22 -12.48
N LYS A 61 0.73 10.22 -12.32
CA LYS A 61 1.20 9.37 -13.42
C LYS A 61 0.09 8.61 -14.11
N LEU A 62 -0.90 8.14 -13.33
CA LEU A 62 -2.00 7.32 -13.82
C LEU A 62 -3.27 8.14 -14.12
N GLY A 63 -3.31 9.42 -13.77
CA GLY A 63 -4.51 10.26 -13.90
C GLY A 63 -5.64 9.84 -12.97
N VAL A 64 -5.32 9.27 -11.79
CA VAL A 64 -6.29 8.80 -10.80
C VAL A 64 -6.45 9.84 -9.71
N ASP A 65 -7.69 10.15 -9.32
CA ASP A 65 -7.96 10.94 -8.13
C ASP A 65 -7.85 10.06 -6.89
N LEU A 66 -6.97 10.41 -5.96
CA LEU A 66 -6.81 9.69 -4.70
C LEU A 66 -8.12 9.54 -3.92
N LYS A 67 -9.00 10.52 -3.98
CA LYS A 67 -10.29 10.49 -3.28
C LYS A 67 -11.26 9.44 -3.85
N SER A 68 -11.08 9.07 -5.13
CA SER A 68 -11.92 8.06 -5.79
C SER A 68 -11.53 6.63 -5.43
N ILE A 69 -10.33 6.40 -4.93
CA ILE A 69 -9.82 5.07 -4.58
C ILE A 69 -10.63 4.48 -3.42
N ASP A 70 -10.96 3.20 -3.52
CA ASP A 70 -11.85 2.51 -2.58
C ASP A 70 -11.18 2.13 -1.27
N MET A 71 -9.86 1.87 -1.27
CA MET A 71 -9.12 1.57 -0.05
C MET A 71 -7.63 1.88 -0.14
N PHE A 72 -7.05 2.14 1.03
CA PHE A 72 -5.63 2.39 1.21
C PHE A 72 -5.04 1.50 2.30
N GLU A 73 -3.86 0.98 2.04
CA GLU A 73 -2.99 0.39 3.03
C GLU A 73 -1.69 1.21 3.11
N ILE A 74 -1.62 2.07 4.10
CA ILE A 74 -0.45 2.89 4.40
C ILE A 74 0.31 2.20 5.53
N ASN A 75 1.55 1.78 5.30
CA ASN A 75 2.32 1.14 6.35
C ASN A 75 2.48 2.08 7.56
N GLU A 76 2.12 1.57 8.73
CA GLU A 76 2.20 2.28 10.00
C GLU A 76 3.53 1.98 10.70
N ALA A 77 4.64 2.46 10.14
CA ALA A 77 5.91 2.39 10.86
C ALA A 77 5.81 3.16 12.19
N PHE A 78 5.15 4.31 12.15
CA PHE A 78 4.82 5.17 13.30
C PHE A 78 3.41 5.76 13.11
N ALA A 79 2.65 5.89 14.22
CA ALA A 79 1.31 6.49 14.17
C ALA A 79 1.34 7.93 13.63
N SER A 80 2.30 8.73 14.08
CA SER A 80 2.47 10.12 13.62
C SER A 80 2.72 10.21 12.13
N GLN A 81 3.50 9.29 11.58
CA GLN A 81 3.81 9.23 10.16
C GLN A 81 2.57 8.85 9.34
N ALA A 82 1.88 7.76 9.70
CA ALA A 82 0.71 7.30 8.97
C ALA A 82 -0.43 8.32 9.01
N TYR A 83 -0.64 8.95 10.18
CA TYR A 83 -1.61 10.02 10.35
C TYR A 83 -1.27 11.24 9.47
N ALA A 84 -0.03 11.71 9.49
CA ALA A 84 0.39 12.88 8.70
C ALA A 84 0.22 12.62 7.20
N VAL A 85 0.64 11.44 6.72
CA VAL A 85 0.49 11.04 5.31
C VAL A 85 -0.98 11.02 4.90
N SER A 86 -1.84 10.34 5.67
CA SER A 86 -3.28 10.22 5.36
C SER A 86 -3.98 11.56 5.35
N ARG A 87 -3.71 12.40 6.38
CA ARG A 87 -4.27 13.75 6.49
C ARG A 87 -3.87 14.64 5.31
N ASP A 88 -2.59 14.65 4.98
CA ASP A 88 -2.05 15.58 3.98
C ASP A 88 -2.29 15.11 2.53
N LEU A 89 -2.68 13.85 2.34
CA LEU A 89 -3.27 13.33 1.10
C LEU A 89 -4.78 13.58 1.03
N GLY A 90 -5.41 14.04 2.11
CA GLY A 90 -6.86 14.27 2.18
C GLY A 90 -7.68 12.99 2.06
N LEU A 91 -7.16 11.87 2.57
CA LEU A 91 -7.83 10.58 2.49
C LEU A 91 -8.96 10.47 3.51
N ASP A 92 -10.01 9.78 3.14
CA ASP A 92 -11.09 9.38 4.04
C ASP A 92 -10.56 8.34 5.03
N PRO A 93 -10.59 8.59 6.37
CA PRO A 93 -10.13 7.64 7.37
C PRO A 93 -10.82 6.27 7.30
N GLU A 94 -12.09 6.23 6.87
CA GLU A 94 -12.85 4.98 6.72
C GLU A 94 -12.33 4.09 5.56
N LYS A 95 -11.45 4.63 4.73
CA LYS A 95 -10.81 3.91 3.62
C LYS A 95 -9.35 3.51 3.91
N VAL A 96 -8.76 3.97 5.01
CA VAL A 96 -7.34 3.77 5.32
C VAL A 96 -7.16 2.73 6.40
N ASN A 97 -6.37 1.68 6.13
CA ASN A 97 -6.01 0.63 7.09
C ASN A 97 -7.21 0.06 7.86
N ILE A 98 -8.32 -0.17 7.16
CA ILE A 98 -9.63 -0.50 7.75
C ILE A 98 -9.64 -1.77 8.62
N TYR A 99 -8.65 -2.62 8.50
CA TYR A 99 -8.45 -3.83 9.33
C TYR A 99 -7.17 -3.78 10.16
N GLY A 100 -6.76 -2.57 10.54
CA GLY A 100 -5.52 -2.34 11.27
C GLY A 100 -4.30 -2.32 10.36
N GLY A 101 -3.22 -1.77 10.85
CA GLY A 101 -1.94 -1.60 10.16
C GLY A 101 -0.76 -2.08 11.00
N GLY A 102 0.43 -1.61 10.68
CA GLY A 102 1.69 -2.07 11.29
C GLY A 102 1.75 -1.93 12.81
N ILE A 103 0.99 -1.02 13.42
CA ILE A 103 0.94 -0.85 14.87
C ILE A 103 0.19 -2.01 15.53
N SER A 104 -0.91 -2.46 14.93
CA SER A 104 -1.76 -3.52 15.48
C SER A 104 -1.32 -4.92 15.07
N ILE A 105 -0.87 -5.11 13.84
CA ILE A 105 -0.54 -6.43 13.27
C ILE A 105 0.96 -6.68 13.10
N GLY A 106 1.79 -5.65 13.30
CA GLY A 106 3.24 -5.74 13.19
C GLY A 106 3.79 -5.31 11.82
N HIS A 107 5.10 -5.09 11.79
CA HIS A 107 5.83 -4.63 10.61
C HIS A 107 7.10 -5.47 10.39
N PRO A 108 6.98 -6.69 9.85
CA PRO A 108 8.14 -7.45 9.41
C PRO A 108 8.72 -6.80 8.15
N ILE A 109 9.76 -6.00 8.31
CA ILE A 109 10.28 -5.05 7.31
C ILE A 109 10.47 -5.68 5.94
N GLY A 110 11.04 -6.88 5.85
CA GLY A 110 11.27 -7.59 4.60
C GLY A 110 10.03 -8.18 3.95
N ALA A 111 8.91 -8.30 4.67
CA ALA A 111 7.68 -8.93 4.20
C ALA A 111 6.51 -7.96 4.02
N THR A 112 6.55 -6.78 4.64
CA THR A 112 5.39 -5.89 4.74
C THR A 112 4.79 -5.53 3.39
N GLY A 113 5.59 -5.21 2.36
CA GLY A 113 5.05 -4.87 1.04
C GLY A 113 4.24 -6.02 0.43
N ALA A 114 4.72 -7.26 0.53
CA ALA A 114 3.97 -8.44 0.09
C ALA A 114 2.73 -8.69 0.97
N MET A 115 2.83 -8.50 2.29
CA MET A 115 1.69 -8.62 3.21
C MET A 115 0.58 -7.63 2.89
N LEU A 116 0.90 -6.35 2.68
CA LEU A 116 -0.07 -5.32 2.28
C LEU A 116 -0.72 -5.68 0.93
N THR A 117 0.06 -6.19 -0.02
CA THR A 117 -0.46 -6.66 -1.31
C THR A 117 -1.46 -7.80 -1.15
N VAL A 118 -1.12 -8.81 -0.34
CA VAL A 118 -2.03 -9.94 -0.04
C VAL A 118 -3.28 -9.45 0.68
N LYS A 119 -3.13 -8.52 1.64
CA LYS A 119 -4.24 -7.96 2.40
C LYS A 119 -5.24 -7.24 1.48
N VAL A 120 -4.79 -6.33 0.62
CA VAL A 120 -5.68 -5.64 -0.32
C VAL A 120 -6.31 -6.61 -1.33
N MET A 121 -5.56 -7.63 -1.78
CA MET A 121 -6.08 -8.64 -2.69
C MET A 121 -7.30 -9.37 -2.09
N TYR A 122 -7.18 -9.89 -0.88
CA TYR A 122 -8.28 -10.59 -0.23
C TYR A 122 -9.45 -9.65 0.08
N GLU A 123 -9.17 -8.40 0.40
CA GLU A 123 -10.20 -7.41 0.66
C GLU A 123 -10.99 -7.07 -0.60
N LEU A 124 -10.33 -6.86 -1.72
CA LEU A 124 -10.99 -6.65 -3.01
C LEU A 124 -11.80 -7.87 -3.44
N MET A 125 -11.33 -9.09 -3.14
CA MET A 125 -12.05 -10.32 -3.49
C MET A 125 -13.35 -10.51 -2.69
N ARG A 126 -13.38 -10.12 -1.41
CA ARG A 126 -14.52 -10.37 -0.51
C ARG A 126 -15.51 -9.21 -0.42
N THR A 127 -15.23 -8.08 -1.06
CA THR A 127 -16.07 -6.88 -1.05
C THR A 127 -16.38 -6.41 -2.47
N ASP A 128 -17.25 -5.39 -2.55
CA ASP A 128 -17.57 -4.72 -3.81
C ASP A 128 -16.55 -3.64 -4.20
N LYS A 129 -15.47 -3.47 -3.40
CA LYS A 129 -14.37 -2.56 -3.70
C LYS A 129 -13.68 -2.98 -4.99
N LYS A 130 -13.27 -2.00 -5.79
CA LYS A 130 -12.72 -2.22 -7.13
C LYS A 130 -11.22 -1.97 -7.21
N ASP A 131 -10.70 -1.13 -6.34
CA ASP A 131 -9.31 -0.71 -6.40
C ASP A 131 -8.71 -0.43 -5.02
N ALA A 132 -7.38 -0.42 -4.97
CA ALA A 132 -6.62 -0.15 -3.77
C ALA A 132 -5.25 0.45 -4.08
N MET A 133 -4.76 1.29 -3.17
CA MET A 133 -3.38 1.75 -3.19
C MET A 133 -2.67 1.32 -1.90
N ILE A 134 -1.49 0.73 -2.05
CA ILE A 134 -0.58 0.50 -0.93
C ILE A 134 0.55 1.51 -0.97
N SER A 135 1.03 1.96 0.18
CA SER A 135 2.20 2.83 0.27
C SER A 135 3.00 2.59 1.54
N MET A 136 4.31 2.78 1.42
CA MET A 136 5.22 2.58 2.53
C MET A 136 6.51 3.39 2.33
N CYS A 137 7.15 3.79 3.43
CA CYS A 137 8.53 4.24 3.42
C CYS A 137 9.47 3.03 3.27
N ILE A 138 10.59 3.24 2.59
CA ILE A 138 11.58 2.18 2.32
C ILE A 138 12.99 2.52 2.83
N GLY A 139 13.07 3.48 3.75
CA GLY A 139 14.31 3.94 4.35
C GLY A 139 14.94 5.13 3.59
N GLY A 140 15.83 5.88 4.26
CA GLY A 140 16.61 6.96 3.67
C GLY A 140 15.81 8.09 3.01
N GLY A 141 14.59 8.35 3.48
CA GLY A 141 13.70 9.37 2.88
C GLY A 141 12.97 8.91 1.61
N GLN A 142 13.04 7.64 1.25
CA GLN A 142 12.36 7.10 0.08
C GLN A 142 10.99 6.51 0.45
N GLY A 143 10.01 6.68 -0.45
CA GLY A 143 8.69 6.06 -0.37
C GLY A 143 8.32 5.38 -1.67
N ILE A 144 7.53 4.32 -1.56
CA ILE A 144 6.96 3.61 -2.70
C ILE A 144 5.44 3.51 -2.53
N SER A 145 4.74 3.66 -3.64
CA SER A 145 3.30 3.40 -3.73
C SER A 145 3.00 2.55 -4.94
N MET A 146 2.01 1.66 -4.80
CA MET A 146 1.54 0.78 -5.87
C MET A 146 0.01 0.78 -5.89
N TYR A 147 -0.56 0.84 -7.09
CA TYR A 147 -1.99 0.89 -7.31
C TYR A 147 -2.46 -0.36 -8.04
N PHE A 148 -3.56 -0.90 -7.55
CA PHE A 148 -4.16 -2.14 -8.02
C PHE A 148 -5.63 -1.94 -8.36
N THR A 149 -6.09 -2.70 -9.36
CA THR A 149 -7.50 -2.90 -9.63
C THR A 149 -7.87 -4.37 -9.50
N LYS A 150 -9.11 -4.63 -9.06
CA LYS A 150 -9.69 -5.98 -9.03
C LYS A 150 -9.86 -6.49 -10.46
N CYS A 151 -9.48 -7.73 -10.72
CA CYS A 151 -9.87 -8.40 -11.95
C CYS A 151 -11.30 -8.95 -11.81
N GLU A 152 -12.08 -8.85 -12.91
CA GLU A 152 -13.44 -9.40 -13.01
C GLU A 152 -13.42 -10.92 -13.20
#